data_a5607e3a1408791ff2751581d3b8bd92
#
_entry.id   a5607e3a1408791ff2751581d3b8bd92
#
_cell.length_a   1.000
_cell.length_b   1.000
_cell.length_c   1.000
_cell.angle_alpha   90.00
_cell.angle_beta   90.00
_cell.angle_gamma   90.00
#
_symmetry.space_group_name_H-M   'P 1'
#
loop_
_entity.id
_entity.type
_entity.pdbx_description
1 polymer ?
#
loop_
_entity_poly.entity_id
_entity_poly.type
_entity_poly.pdbx_seq_one_letter_code
_entity_poly.pdbx_strand_id
1 'polypeptide(L)'
;MRLLGRLFFIIRKFRKKKQLLRSDLGMYDVIIIGAGVSGAATARELSRYKVKACVIEKEEDVCCGTSKANSAIVHAGYDAAEGSLMAKLNVKGNQMMEQLSKDLDFPFKKNGSLVVCLHEEDMPNLQALYDRGVANGVKELRILNCKELKEMEPNISDQAYAALYAPTAGIVCPFNLNIAMAENANVNGVEFKFDTEVTDLKPIDEG
;
A
#
# COMPACT_ATOMS: atom_id res chain seq x y z
N MET A 1 19.35 23.51 -7.56
CA MET A 1 19.99 22.18 -7.77
C MET A 1 21.07 22.04 -6.71
N ARG A 2 20.71 21.52 -5.56
CA ARG A 2 21.59 21.10 -4.45
C ARG A 2 20.69 20.50 -3.37
N LEU A 3 21.08 19.37 -2.92
CA LEU A 3 20.92 18.60 -1.68
C LEU A 3 20.01 17.37 -1.81
N LEU A 4 20.58 16.33 -2.36
CA LEU A 4 20.37 15.00 -1.80
C LEU A 4 21.48 14.80 -0.77
N GLY A 5 21.20 15.18 0.46
CA GLY A 5 22.05 14.79 1.59
C GLY A 5 22.07 13.27 1.67
N ARG A 6 23.25 12.69 1.53
CA ARG A 6 23.44 11.25 1.66
C ARG A 6 23.20 10.85 3.11
N LEU A 7 22.16 10.06 3.34
CA LEU A 7 21.86 9.50 4.65
C LEU A 7 22.58 8.14 4.76
N PHE A 8 23.69 8.08 5.47
CA PHE A 8 24.43 6.85 5.69
C PHE A 8 24.11 6.28 7.07
N PHE A 9 23.73 5.02 7.11
CA PHE A 9 23.48 4.30 8.35
C PHE A 9 24.40 3.08 8.44
N ILE A 10 25.03 2.88 9.60
CA ILE A 10 25.77 1.68 9.92
C ILE A 10 24.86 0.76 10.73
N ILE A 11 24.58 -0.40 10.19
CA ILE A 11 23.80 -1.45 10.85
C ILE A 11 24.71 -2.19 11.82
N ARG A 12 24.37 -2.18 13.10
CA ARG A 12 25.12 -2.91 14.13
C ARG A 12 24.20 -3.88 14.86
N LYS A 13 24.58 -5.15 14.81
CA LYS A 13 24.00 -6.33 15.47
C LYS A 13 22.89 -7.05 14.71
N PHE A 14 23.27 -8.20 14.17
CA PHE A 14 22.38 -9.20 13.62
C PHE A 14 22.07 -10.26 14.68
N ARG A 15 20.82 -10.65 14.83
CA ARG A 15 20.44 -11.84 15.59
C ARG A 15 20.56 -13.04 14.67
N LYS A 16 21.56 -13.86 14.95
CA LYS A 16 21.84 -15.20 14.40
C LYS A 16 21.32 -15.52 12.99
N LYS A 17 22.18 -15.39 11.97
CA LYS A 17 22.55 -16.41 11.00
C LYS A 17 23.64 -15.98 10.02
N LYS A 18 23.89 -14.71 9.79
CA LYS A 18 25.09 -14.23 9.10
C LYS A 18 25.51 -12.88 9.67
N GLN A 19 26.68 -12.84 10.30
CA GLN A 19 27.36 -11.59 10.58
C GLN A 19 27.96 -11.12 9.25
N LEU A 20 27.23 -10.26 8.55
CA LEU A 20 27.79 -9.59 7.37
C LEU A 20 28.90 -8.66 7.85
N LEU A 21 30.11 -8.90 7.35
CA LEU A 21 31.25 -8.03 7.61
C LEU A 21 30.99 -6.70 6.85
N ARG A 22 31.59 -5.61 7.34
CA ARG A 22 31.48 -4.26 6.75
C ARG A 22 31.84 -4.24 5.24
N SER A 23 32.66 -5.19 4.79
CA SER A 23 33.03 -5.42 3.41
C SER A 23 31.91 -6.02 2.53
N ASP A 24 30.93 -6.70 3.16
CA ASP A 24 29.84 -7.38 2.45
C ASP A 24 28.64 -6.47 2.16
N LEU A 25 28.60 -5.34 2.89
CA LEU A 25 27.57 -4.30 2.74
C LEU A 25 28.04 -3.21 1.82
N GLY A 26 28.49 -3.35 0.66
CA GLY A 26 28.94 -2.24 -0.19
C GLY A 26 28.16 -0.93 0.10
N MET A 27 28.71 0.22 -0.18
CA MET A 27 28.00 1.50 0.04
C MET A 27 26.75 1.55 -0.81
N TYR A 28 25.60 1.80 -0.20
CA TYR A 28 24.32 2.05 -0.86
C TYR A 28 23.97 3.54 -0.74
N ASP A 29 23.33 4.06 -1.78
CA ASP A 29 22.78 5.42 -1.74
C ASP A 29 21.50 5.45 -0.90
N VAL A 30 20.72 4.36 -0.91
CA VAL A 30 19.48 4.22 -0.16
C VAL A 30 19.36 2.82 0.44
N ILE A 31 19.00 2.75 1.71
CA ILE A 31 18.61 1.51 2.40
C ILE A 31 17.14 1.64 2.81
N ILE A 32 16.33 0.65 2.42
CA ILE A 32 14.92 0.52 2.77
C ILE A 32 14.83 -0.55 3.87
N ILE A 33 14.22 -0.21 5.00
CA ILE A 33 14.03 -1.15 6.12
C ILE A 33 12.62 -1.72 6.06
N GLY A 34 12.55 -3.03 5.81
CA GLY A 34 11.31 -3.79 5.69
C GLY A 34 10.88 -4.05 4.24
N ALA A 35 10.54 -5.32 3.93
CA ALA A 35 10.08 -5.77 2.63
C ALA A 35 8.54 -5.99 2.57
N GLY A 36 7.78 -5.27 3.38
CA GLY A 36 6.33 -5.15 3.24
C GLY A 36 5.97 -4.31 2.01
N VAL A 37 4.68 -4.15 1.73
CA VAL A 37 4.17 -3.45 0.53
C VAL A 37 4.76 -2.05 0.35
N SER A 38 4.94 -1.30 1.44
CA SER A 38 5.53 0.06 1.37
C SER A 38 7.00 0.02 0.96
N GLY A 39 7.79 -0.90 1.53
CA GLY A 39 9.19 -1.06 1.17
C GLY A 39 9.37 -1.56 -0.25
N ALA A 40 8.60 -2.57 -0.66
CA ALA A 40 8.62 -3.09 -2.02
C ALA A 40 8.22 -2.04 -3.07
N ALA A 41 7.18 -1.24 -2.78
CA ALA A 41 6.76 -0.14 -3.65
C ALA A 41 7.84 0.96 -3.76
N THR A 42 8.49 1.30 -2.64
CA THR A 42 9.59 2.27 -2.61
C THR A 42 10.80 1.76 -3.40
N ALA A 43 11.15 0.48 -3.21
CA ALA A 43 12.23 -0.17 -3.93
C ALA A 43 11.99 -0.17 -5.44
N ARG A 44 10.76 -0.54 -5.85
CA ARG A 44 10.35 -0.50 -7.26
C ARG A 44 10.46 0.90 -7.85
N GLU A 45 10.02 1.93 -7.14
CA GLU A 45 10.11 3.29 -7.66
C GLU A 45 11.57 3.75 -7.75
N LEU A 46 12.41 3.45 -6.75
CA LEU A 46 13.84 3.78 -6.77
C LEU A 46 14.61 3.04 -7.87
N SER A 47 14.18 1.84 -8.25
CA SER A 47 14.83 1.07 -9.33
C SER A 47 14.80 1.75 -10.71
N ARG A 48 13.97 2.79 -10.86
CA ARG A 48 13.91 3.63 -12.09
C ARG A 48 15.04 4.66 -12.16
N TYR A 49 15.80 4.82 -11.09
CA TYR A 49 16.83 5.84 -10.98
C TYR A 49 18.21 5.21 -10.88
N LYS A 50 19.24 5.96 -11.23
CA LYS A 50 20.64 5.53 -11.07
C LYS A 50 21.08 5.67 -9.61
N VAL A 51 20.47 4.88 -8.73
CA VAL A 51 20.80 4.81 -7.30
C VAL A 51 21.05 3.35 -6.93
N LYS A 52 22.03 3.11 -6.07
CA LYS A 52 22.31 1.80 -5.53
C LYS A 52 21.43 1.62 -4.28
N ALA A 53 20.32 0.90 -4.43
CA ALA A 53 19.35 0.67 -3.34
C ALA A 53 19.42 -0.76 -2.81
N CYS A 54 19.14 -0.91 -1.52
CA CYS A 54 19.04 -2.21 -0.85
C CYS A 54 17.82 -2.22 0.07
N VAL A 55 17.07 -3.31 0.05
CA VAL A 55 16.00 -3.61 1.02
C VAL A 55 16.53 -4.59 2.04
N ILE A 56 16.33 -4.29 3.32
CA ILE A 56 16.73 -5.15 4.44
C ILE A 56 15.47 -5.60 5.15
N GLU A 57 15.26 -6.93 5.23
CA GLU A 57 14.11 -7.55 5.88
C GLU A 57 14.59 -8.53 6.95
N LYS A 58 13.96 -8.47 8.12
CA LYS A 58 14.30 -9.35 9.24
C LYS A 58 13.79 -10.77 9.08
N GLU A 59 12.73 -10.94 8.34
CA GLU A 59 12.12 -12.25 8.05
C GLU A 59 12.80 -12.91 6.84
N GLU A 60 12.42 -14.14 6.59
CA GLU A 60 12.98 -15.00 5.53
C GLU A 60 12.50 -14.60 4.12
N ASP A 61 11.42 -13.78 4.01
CA ASP A 61 10.81 -13.43 2.73
C ASP A 61 10.12 -12.08 2.81
N VAL A 62 9.66 -11.59 1.67
CA VAL A 62 8.80 -10.40 1.56
C VAL A 62 7.40 -10.68 2.12
N CYS A 63 6.63 -9.64 2.43
CA CYS A 63 5.23 -9.76 2.83
C CYS A 63 4.98 -10.53 4.15
N CYS A 64 5.96 -10.73 5.00
CA CYS A 64 5.83 -11.53 6.23
C CYS A 64 5.11 -10.82 7.38
N GLY A 65 4.93 -9.51 7.31
CA GLY A 65 4.27 -8.68 8.33
C GLY A 65 2.80 -8.37 8.04
N THR A 66 2.38 -7.14 8.35
CA THR A 66 1.01 -6.63 8.16
C THR A 66 0.52 -6.70 6.71
N SER A 67 1.44 -6.66 5.73
CA SER A 67 1.09 -6.72 4.32
C SER A 67 0.39 -8.02 3.91
N LYS A 68 0.57 -9.13 4.64
CA LYS A 68 -0.15 -10.40 4.43
C LYS A 68 -1.45 -10.52 5.23
N ALA A 69 -1.61 -9.71 6.28
CA ALA A 69 -2.69 -9.82 7.27
C ALA A 69 -3.57 -8.58 7.24
N ASN A 70 -4.36 -8.44 6.18
CA ASN A 70 -5.28 -7.33 5.96
C ASN A 70 -6.50 -7.78 5.16
N SER A 71 -7.45 -6.88 4.94
CA SER A 71 -8.72 -7.16 4.25
C SER A 71 -8.61 -7.26 2.72
N ALA A 72 -7.43 -7.04 2.15
CA ALA A 72 -7.19 -7.04 0.70
C ALA A 72 -8.00 -6.00 -0.11
N ILE A 73 -8.58 -5.01 0.57
CA ILE A 73 -9.40 -3.98 -0.05
C ILE A 73 -8.52 -2.86 -0.60
N VAL A 74 -8.74 -2.52 -1.86
CA VAL A 74 -8.27 -1.28 -2.47
C VAL A 74 -9.36 -0.24 -2.26
N HIS A 75 -9.22 0.55 -1.21
CA HIS A 75 -10.21 1.56 -0.82
C HIS A 75 -10.37 2.65 -1.87
N ALA A 76 -11.61 3.15 -2.07
CA ALA A 76 -11.88 4.24 -2.99
C ALA A 76 -11.37 5.60 -2.50
N GLY A 77 -11.39 5.85 -1.17
CA GLY A 77 -10.89 7.08 -0.55
C GLY A 77 -11.94 7.96 0.12
N TYR A 78 -13.16 7.47 0.31
CA TYR A 78 -14.25 8.22 0.94
C TYR A 78 -14.12 8.34 2.47
N ASP A 79 -13.34 7.47 3.12
CA ASP A 79 -13.27 7.38 4.58
C ASP A 79 -12.27 8.34 5.21
N ALA A 80 -11.18 8.66 4.53
CA ALA A 80 -10.13 9.50 5.06
C ALA A 80 -10.58 10.97 5.21
N ALA A 81 -10.12 11.62 6.28
CA ALA A 81 -10.44 13.02 6.55
C ALA A 81 -10.05 13.92 5.37
N GLU A 82 -10.94 14.84 4.99
CA GLU A 82 -10.74 15.77 3.89
C GLU A 82 -9.45 16.57 4.05
N GLY A 83 -8.75 16.81 2.93
CA GLY A 83 -7.50 17.56 2.88
C GLY A 83 -6.29 16.85 3.45
N SER A 84 -6.46 15.70 4.13
CA SER A 84 -5.36 14.91 4.70
C SER A 84 -4.47 14.29 3.63
N LEU A 85 -3.21 14.02 4.00
CA LEU A 85 -2.30 13.26 3.14
C LEU A 85 -2.84 11.85 2.85
N MET A 86 -3.52 11.24 3.84
CA MET A 86 -4.16 9.93 3.69
C MET A 86 -5.24 9.95 2.61
N ALA A 87 -6.12 10.96 2.59
CA ALA A 87 -7.13 11.11 1.54
C ALA A 87 -6.50 11.23 0.15
N LYS A 88 -5.51 12.11 0.00
CA LYS A 88 -4.79 12.32 -1.26
C LYS A 88 -4.11 11.07 -1.78
N LEU A 89 -3.38 10.36 -0.91
CA LEU A 89 -2.63 9.16 -1.28
C LEU A 89 -3.55 7.96 -1.52
N ASN A 90 -4.66 7.84 -0.77
CA ASN A 90 -5.64 6.78 -0.97
C ASN A 90 -6.27 6.86 -2.36
N VAL A 91 -6.82 8.01 -2.73
CA VAL A 91 -7.43 8.23 -4.07
C VAL A 91 -6.40 8.02 -5.18
N LYS A 92 -5.18 8.56 -5.01
CA LYS A 92 -4.11 8.38 -6.00
C LYS A 92 -3.70 6.92 -6.14
N GLY A 93 -3.53 6.20 -5.03
CA GLY A 93 -3.17 4.78 -5.02
C GLY A 93 -4.24 3.92 -5.68
N ASN A 94 -5.53 4.20 -5.40
CA ASN A 94 -6.65 3.54 -6.05
C ASN A 94 -6.61 3.71 -7.58
N GLN A 95 -6.40 4.93 -8.07
CA GLN A 95 -6.32 5.24 -9.50
C GLN A 95 -5.14 4.54 -10.20
N MET A 96 -4.05 4.28 -9.48
CA MET A 96 -2.86 3.61 -10.02
C MET A 96 -3.03 2.08 -10.11
N MET A 97 -3.92 1.49 -9.31
CA MET A 97 -3.95 0.05 -9.09
C MET A 97 -4.21 -0.76 -10.35
N GLU A 98 -5.13 -0.32 -11.20
CA GLU A 98 -5.47 -1.03 -12.44
C GLU A 98 -4.29 -1.10 -13.41
N GLN A 99 -3.57 0.02 -13.59
CA GLN A 99 -2.39 0.03 -14.46
C GLN A 99 -1.25 -0.78 -13.85
N LEU A 100 -1.05 -0.65 -12.53
CA LEU A 100 -0.03 -1.39 -11.80
C LEU A 100 -0.24 -2.90 -11.90
N SER A 101 -1.50 -3.35 -11.81
CA SER A 101 -1.88 -4.74 -11.98
C SER A 101 -1.50 -5.28 -13.37
N LYS A 102 -1.72 -4.49 -14.42
CA LYS A 102 -1.34 -4.83 -15.79
C LYS A 102 0.18 -4.85 -15.99
N ASP A 103 0.87 -3.86 -15.43
CA ASP A 103 2.32 -3.71 -15.58
C ASP A 103 3.11 -4.82 -14.88
N LEU A 104 2.57 -5.34 -13.76
CA LEU A 104 3.24 -6.30 -12.89
C LEU A 104 2.59 -7.68 -12.87
N ASP A 105 1.54 -7.89 -13.67
CA ASP A 105 0.83 -9.17 -13.85
C ASP A 105 0.35 -9.80 -12.52
N PHE A 106 -0.29 -8.98 -11.66
CA PHE A 106 -0.97 -9.50 -10.49
C PHE A 106 -2.49 -9.29 -10.57
N PRO A 107 -3.31 -10.20 -9.98
CA PRO A 107 -4.77 -10.09 -10.05
C PRO A 107 -5.29 -8.88 -9.27
N PHE A 108 -6.06 -8.03 -9.93
CA PHE A 108 -6.85 -6.96 -9.33
C PHE A 108 -8.29 -7.03 -9.83
N LYS A 109 -9.25 -7.03 -8.94
CA LYS A 109 -10.67 -7.05 -9.28
C LYS A 109 -11.35 -5.77 -8.80
N LYS A 110 -11.73 -4.91 -9.74
CA LYS A 110 -12.48 -3.68 -9.48
C LYS A 110 -13.97 -4.01 -9.37
N ASN A 111 -14.38 -4.52 -8.22
CA ASN A 111 -15.76 -4.96 -7.95
C ASN A 111 -16.59 -3.97 -7.13
N GLY A 112 -16.01 -2.82 -6.81
CA GLY A 112 -16.66 -1.81 -5.98
C GLY A 112 -16.67 -2.18 -4.48
N SER A 113 -17.25 -1.29 -3.70
CA SER A 113 -17.55 -1.52 -2.29
C SER A 113 -18.88 -0.89 -1.90
N LEU A 114 -19.52 -1.48 -0.90
CA LEU A 114 -20.79 -1.03 -0.33
C LEU A 114 -20.57 -0.71 1.16
N VAL A 115 -21.00 0.48 1.60
CA VAL A 115 -21.18 0.79 3.02
C VAL A 115 -22.67 0.79 3.27
N VAL A 116 -23.15 -0.24 3.97
CA VAL A 116 -24.58 -0.48 4.16
C VAL A 116 -25.11 0.30 5.37
N CYS A 117 -26.21 0.99 5.17
CA CYS A 117 -27.00 1.65 6.18
C CYS A 117 -28.22 0.74 6.51
N LEU A 118 -28.39 0.38 7.77
CA LEU A 118 -29.47 -0.52 8.20
C LEU A 118 -30.73 0.24 8.64
N HIS A 119 -30.61 1.49 9.09
CA HIS A 119 -31.71 2.27 9.61
C HIS A 119 -31.75 3.65 8.94
N GLU A 120 -32.97 4.19 8.78
CA GLU A 120 -33.17 5.52 8.21
C GLU A 120 -32.46 6.61 9.00
N GLU A 121 -32.40 6.47 10.32
CA GLU A 121 -31.72 7.38 11.25
C GLU A 121 -30.20 7.49 11.00
N ASP A 122 -29.59 6.50 10.35
CA ASP A 122 -28.17 6.51 10.00
C ASP A 122 -27.86 7.19 8.65
N MET A 123 -28.88 7.59 7.90
CA MET A 123 -28.71 8.27 6.59
C MET A 123 -27.81 9.51 6.66
N PRO A 124 -27.86 10.35 7.71
CA PRO A 124 -26.93 11.49 7.82
C PRO A 124 -25.45 11.06 7.84
N ASN A 125 -25.14 9.92 8.45
CA ASN A 125 -23.77 9.37 8.47
C ASN A 125 -23.35 8.90 7.07
N LEU A 126 -24.26 8.24 6.35
CA LEU A 126 -24.03 7.79 4.98
C LEU A 126 -23.81 8.98 4.03
N GLN A 127 -24.62 10.04 4.18
CA GLN A 127 -24.47 11.29 3.42
C GLN A 127 -23.14 11.97 3.72
N ALA A 128 -22.72 12.01 5.00
CA ALA A 128 -21.43 12.59 5.36
C ALA A 128 -20.24 11.83 4.75
N LEU A 129 -20.33 10.50 4.63
CA LEU A 129 -19.33 9.69 3.92
C LEU A 129 -19.31 10.01 2.41
N TYR A 130 -20.48 10.14 1.81
CA TYR A 130 -20.62 10.51 0.41
C TYR A 130 -19.98 11.89 0.13
N ASP A 131 -20.34 12.91 0.93
CA ASP A 131 -19.85 14.28 0.77
C ASP A 131 -18.33 14.34 0.93
N ARG A 132 -17.80 13.63 1.94
CA ARG A 132 -16.36 13.48 2.16
C ARG A 132 -15.66 12.81 1.00
N GLY A 133 -16.24 11.75 0.47
CA GLY A 133 -15.71 11.04 -0.69
C GLY A 133 -15.66 11.94 -1.94
N VAL A 134 -16.70 12.73 -2.19
CA VAL A 134 -16.74 13.73 -3.27
C VAL A 134 -15.65 14.78 -3.06
N ALA A 135 -15.52 15.33 -1.84
CA ALA A 135 -14.49 16.30 -1.48
C ALA A 135 -13.06 15.75 -1.66
N ASN A 136 -12.86 14.46 -1.36
CA ASN A 136 -11.59 13.76 -1.58
C ASN A 136 -11.30 13.43 -3.06
N GLY A 137 -12.26 13.65 -3.97
CA GLY A 137 -12.12 13.40 -5.39
C GLY A 137 -12.38 11.94 -5.82
N VAL A 138 -13.10 11.16 -4.99
CA VAL A 138 -13.58 9.83 -5.37
C VAL A 138 -14.65 9.97 -6.44
N LYS A 139 -14.46 9.25 -7.54
CA LYS A 139 -15.37 9.33 -8.69
C LYS A 139 -16.52 8.34 -8.59
N GLU A 140 -17.64 8.69 -9.20
CA GLU A 140 -18.79 7.83 -9.43
C GLU A 140 -19.45 7.28 -8.14
N LEU A 141 -19.24 7.95 -6.98
CA LEU A 141 -19.94 7.61 -5.75
C LEU A 141 -21.45 7.78 -5.94
N ARG A 142 -22.22 6.83 -5.38
CA ARG A 142 -23.69 6.88 -5.39
C ARG A 142 -24.24 6.38 -4.06
N ILE A 143 -25.31 6.99 -3.61
CA ILE A 143 -26.15 6.42 -2.56
C ILE A 143 -27.24 5.61 -3.26
N LEU A 144 -27.28 4.31 -3.00
CA LEU A 144 -28.27 3.37 -3.50
C LEU A 144 -29.41 3.27 -2.52
N ASN A 145 -30.66 3.28 -3.02
CA ASN A 145 -31.83 2.91 -2.24
C ASN A 145 -31.92 1.37 -2.08
N CYS A 146 -32.83 0.92 -1.22
CA CYS A 146 -33.03 -0.51 -0.93
C CYS A 146 -33.25 -1.36 -2.20
N LYS A 147 -34.01 -0.87 -3.19
CA LYS A 147 -34.29 -1.61 -4.42
C LYS A 147 -33.03 -1.76 -5.28
N GLU A 148 -32.31 -0.66 -5.54
CA GLU A 148 -31.05 -0.68 -6.30
C GLU A 148 -29.99 -1.56 -5.62
N LEU A 149 -29.94 -1.51 -4.28
CA LEU A 149 -29.03 -2.33 -3.49
C LEU A 149 -29.33 -3.82 -3.62
N LYS A 150 -30.60 -4.22 -3.57
CA LYS A 150 -31.06 -5.61 -3.78
C LYS A 150 -30.81 -6.10 -5.20
N GLU A 151 -30.96 -5.24 -6.19
CA GLU A 151 -30.62 -5.58 -7.59
C GLU A 151 -29.14 -5.82 -7.76
N MET A 152 -28.28 -5.07 -7.06
CA MET A 152 -26.82 -5.20 -7.12
C MET A 152 -26.29 -6.37 -6.30
N GLU A 153 -26.83 -6.58 -5.09
CA GLU A 153 -26.45 -7.63 -4.15
C GLU A 153 -27.70 -8.36 -3.62
N PRO A 154 -28.19 -9.37 -4.36
CA PRO A 154 -29.43 -10.06 -4.03
C PRO A 154 -29.46 -10.74 -2.66
N ASN A 155 -28.27 -11.09 -2.13
CA ASN A 155 -28.13 -11.76 -0.83
C ASN A 155 -27.97 -10.79 0.34
N ILE A 156 -28.08 -9.48 0.11
CA ILE A 156 -28.00 -8.51 1.21
C ILE A 156 -29.17 -8.67 2.17
N SER A 157 -28.96 -8.36 3.44
CA SER A 157 -30.01 -8.40 4.46
C SER A 157 -31.25 -7.61 4.03
N ASP A 158 -32.46 -8.11 4.37
CA ASP A 158 -33.72 -7.40 4.15
C ASP A 158 -33.86 -6.15 5.01
N GLN A 159 -33.02 -6.00 6.04
CA GLN A 159 -32.92 -4.80 6.87
C GLN A 159 -32.09 -3.67 6.25
N ALA A 160 -31.42 -3.92 5.11
CA ALA A 160 -30.61 -2.90 4.46
C ALA A 160 -31.51 -1.81 3.89
N TYR A 161 -31.37 -0.59 4.45
CA TYR A 161 -32.16 0.58 4.06
C TYR A 161 -31.57 1.30 2.83
N ALA A 162 -30.26 1.54 2.87
CA ALA A 162 -29.51 2.19 1.80
C ALA A 162 -28.05 1.75 1.80
N ALA A 163 -27.28 2.13 0.80
CA ALA A 163 -25.82 1.95 0.81
C ALA A 163 -25.08 3.04 0.05
N LEU A 164 -23.91 3.42 0.51
CA LEU A 164 -22.92 4.14 -0.30
C LEU A 164 -22.19 3.14 -1.19
N TYR A 165 -22.31 3.29 -2.47
CA TYR A 165 -21.60 2.51 -3.47
C TYR A 165 -20.40 3.29 -4.03
N ALA A 166 -19.22 2.69 -3.93
CA ALA A 166 -17.98 3.21 -4.47
C ALA A 166 -17.44 2.28 -5.56
N PRO A 167 -17.76 2.49 -6.85
CA PRO A 167 -17.41 1.60 -7.95
C PRO A 167 -15.92 1.51 -8.22
N THR A 168 -15.14 2.49 -7.76
CA THR A 168 -13.68 2.52 -7.93
C THR A 168 -12.93 1.63 -6.94
N ALA A 169 -13.57 1.19 -5.86
CA ALA A 169 -12.98 0.23 -4.93
C ALA A 169 -12.80 -1.15 -5.58
N GLY A 170 -11.95 -1.96 -4.98
CA GLY A 170 -11.69 -3.31 -5.49
C GLY A 170 -10.98 -4.18 -4.47
N ILE A 171 -10.60 -5.37 -4.90
CA ILE A 171 -9.81 -6.32 -4.11
C ILE A 171 -8.55 -6.73 -4.87
N VAL A 172 -7.48 -6.96 -4.11
CA VAL A 172 -6.20 -7.42 -4.63
C VAL A 172 -5.64 -8.52 -3.73
N CYS A 173 -4.95 -9.50 -4.28
CA CYS A 173 -4.17 -10.40 -3.43
C CYS A 173 -2.96 -9.63 -2.89
N PRO A 174 -2.87 -9.37 -1.56
CA PRO A 174 -1.78 -8.58 -1.01
C PRO A 174 -0.42 -9.26 -1.14
N PHE A 175 -0.38 -10.58 -1.16
CA PHE A 175 0.84 -11.34 -1.45
C PHE A 175 1.33 -11.06 -2.87
N ASN A 176 0.49 -11.27 -3.87
CA ASN A 176 0.86 -11.10 -5.27
C ASN A 176 1.29 -9.66 -5.56
N LEU A 177 0.57 -8.67 -5.02
CA LEU A 177 0.94 -7.26 -5.14
C LEU A 177 2.34 -7.00 -4.57
N ASN A 178 2.61 -7.48 -3.35
CA ASN A 178 3.89 -7.23 -2.69
C ASN A 178 5.04 -7.96 -3.41
N ILE A 179 4.85 -9.23 -3.75
CA ILE A 179 5.84 -10.05 -4.45
C ILE A 179 6.17 -9.43 -5.81
N ALA A 180 5.16 -9.08 -6.61
CA ALA A 180 5.36 -8.49 -7.93
C ALA A 180 6.14 -7.17 -7.88
N MET A 181 5.88 -6.33 -6.87
CA MET A 181 6.67 -5.10 -6.66
C MET A 181 8.13 -5.41 -6.28
N ALA A 182 8.35 -6.38 -5.38
CA ALA A 182 9.68 -6.75 -4.92
C ALA A 182 10.50 -7.40 -6.04
N GLU A 183 9.92 -8.33 -6.77
CA GLU A 183 10.56 -8.97 -7.93
C GLU A 183 10.92 -7.96 -9.00
N ASN A 184 9.99 -7.04 -9.33
CA ASN A 184 10.26 -5.97 -10.29
C ASN A 184 11.42 -5.08 -9.84
N ALA A 185 11.48 -4.72 -8.55
CA ALA A 185 12.60 -3.96 -8.00
C ALA A 185 13.92 -4.74 -8.10
N ASN A 186 13.90 -6.04 -7.79
CA ASN A 186 15.08 -6.90 -7.78
C ASN A 186 15.66 -7.08 -9.20
N VAL A 187 14.83 -7.40 -10.20
CA VAL A 187 15.29 -7.55 -11.59
C VAL A 187 15.82 -6.23 -12.18
N ASN A 188 15.42 -5.09 -11.60
CA ASN A 188 15.93 -3.76 -11.95
C ASN A 188 17.07 -3.28 -11.04
N GLY A 189 17.72 -4.20 -10.29
CA GLY A 189 18.99 -3.98 -9.62
C GLY A 189 18.92 -3.56 -8.17
N VAL A 190 17.75 -3.57 -7.52
CA VAL A 190 17.62 -3.39 -6.06
C VAL A 190 17.99 -4.71 -5.36
N GLU A 191 18.93 -4.66 -4.44
CA GLU A 191 19.34 -5.83 -3.66
C GLU A 191 18.36 -6.06 -2.49
N PHE A 192 18.03 -7.34 -2.20
CA PHE A 192 17.23 -7.74 -1.05
C PHE A 192 18.07 -8.60 -0.11
N LYS A 193 18.08 -8.27 1.17
CA LYS A 193 18.76 -9.00 2.25
C LYS A 193 17.74 -9.44 3.28
N PHE A 194 17.40 -10.72 3.23
CA PHE A 194 16.51 -11.38 4.18
C PHE A 194 17.27 -11.87 5.41
N ASP A 195 16.58 -12.39 6.43
CA ASP A 195 17.12 -12.82 7.71
C ASP A 195 18.04 -11.77 8.35
N THR A 196 17.77 -10.49 8.11
CA THR A 196 18.62 -9.36 8.47
C THR A 196 17.83 -8.31 9.24
N GLU A 197 18.03 -8.25 10.55
CA GLU A 197 17.34 -7.28 11.43
C GLU A 197 18.18 -6.02 11.63
N VAL A 198 17.58 -4.85 11.38
CA VAL A 198 18.18 -3.55 11.72
C VAL A 198 17.91 -3.26 13.20
N THR A 199 18.95 -3.23 14.01
CA THR A 199 18.85 -3.05 15.46
C THR A 199 19.27 -1.66 15.92
N ASP A 200 20.05 -0.94 15.13
CA ASP A 200 20.55 0.40 15.48
C ASP A 200 20.93 1.19 14.23
N LEU A 201 20.83 2.52 14.31
CA LEU A 201 21.24 3.46 13.27
C LEU A 201 22.20 4.46 13.87
N LYS A 202 23.38 4.61 13.26
CA LYS A 202 24.39 5.54 13.71
C LYS A 202 24.76 6.52 12.61
N PRO A 203 24.71 7.83 12.88
CA PRO A 203 25.29 8.80 11.97
C PRO A 203 26.79 8.58 11.83
N ILE A 204 27.33 8.87 10.68
CA ILE A 204 28.76 8.90 10.42
C ILE A 204 29.13 10.26 9.85
N ASP A 205 30.29 10.79 10.26
CA ASP A 205 30.72 12.12 9.87
C ASP A 205 31.26 12.21 8.44
N GLU A 206 31.55 11.06 7.84
CA GLU A 206 32.05 10.94 6.46
C GLU A 206 31.05 10.15 5.61
N GLY A 207 30.35 10.85 4.74
CA GLY A 207 29.41 10.27 3.78
C GLY A 207 29.27 11.09 2.50
#